data_d879c29461d37b00a74a5340f08b26ab
#
_entry.id   d879c29461d37b00a74a5340f08b26ab
#
_cell.length_a   1.000
_cell.length_b   1.000
_cell.length_c   1.000
_cell.angle_alpha   90.00
_cell.angle_beta   90.00
_cell.angle_gamma   90.00
#
_symmetry.space_group_name_H-M   'P 1'
#
loop_
_entity.id
_entity.type
_entity.pdbx_description
1 polymer ?
#
loop_
_entity_poly.entity_id
_entity_poly.type
_entity_poly.pdbx_seq_one_letter_code
_entity_poly.pdbx_strand_id
1 'polypeptide(L)'
;ITKQARDLGIDKPILGPDGFSDAKFTELAGKKNASNVYYVSGYSTNVSLSDKASGFIEAYKKAYNTDPNMFAALAYDSVYMIAEASKDAKTSVDIADNLAQLKNFVGVTGKMTIDKDHNPIKAALMVKRDNGEEVSAEAVEIEK
;
A
#
# COMPACT_ATOMS: atom_id res chain seq x y z
N ILE A 1 -5.73 9.74 18.38
CA ILE A 1 -4.34 9.80 18.92
C ILE A 1 -3.62 11.03 18.37
N THR A 2 -3.35 11.13 17.04
CA THR A 2 -2.53 12.23 16.46
C THR A 2 -3.04 13.62 16.84
N LYS A 3 -4.35 13.89 16.66
CA LYS A 3 -4.95 15.17 17.07
C LYS A 3 -4.72 15.47 18.54
N GLN A 4 -4.99 14.52 19.43
CA GLN A 4 -4.81 14.68 20.88
C GLN A 4 -3.34 14.93 21.26
N ALA A 5 -2.39 14.24 20.58
CA ALA A 5 -0.97 14.48 20.82
C ALA A 5 -0.58 15.93 20.47
N ARG A 6 -1.04 16.43 19.32
CA ARG A 6 -0.80 17.83 18.89
C ARG A 6 -1.47 18.84 19.81
N ASP A 7 -2.70 18.58 20.25
CA ASP A 7 -3.43 19.42 21.21
C ASP A 7 -2.71 19.52 22.58
N LEU A 8 -1.95 18.48 22.95
CA LEU A 8 -1.08 18.44 24.15
C LEU A 8 0.33 19.00 23.93
N GLY A 9 0.62 19.58 22.76
CA GLY A 9 1.91 20.17 22.45
C GLY A 9 3.01 19.16 22.08
N ILE A 10 2.67 17.93 21.75
CA ILE A 10 3.64 16.92 21.29
C ILE A 10 3.91 17.13 19.80
N ASP A 11 4.99 17.83 19.47
CA ASP A 11 5.39 18.17 18.09
C ASP A 11 6.39 17.18 17.47
N LYS A 12 6.77 16.13 18.20
CA LYS A 12 7.69 15.09 17.73
C LYS A 12 7.10 14.31 16.55
N PRO A 13 7.94 13.68 15.70
CA PRO A 13 7.46 12.79 14.67
C PRO A 13 6.53 11.72 15.24
N ILE A 14 5.43 11.45 14.54
CA ILE A 14 4.51 10.36 14.88
C ILE A 14 4.69 9.29 13.82
N LEU A 15 5.01 8.07 14.24
CA LEU A 15 5.05 6.90 13.38
C LEU A 15 3.76 6.11 13.55
N GLY A 16 3.16 5.73 12.45
CA GLY A 16 1.89 5.00 12.44
C GLY A 16 1.88 3.79 11.51
N PRO A 17 0.86 2.96 11.64
CA PRO A 17 0.64 1.81 10.76
C PRO A 17 0.13 2.25 9.38
N ASP A 18 -0.03 1.28 8.50
CA ASP A 18 -0.53 1.41 7.14
C ASP A 18 -1.91 2.09 7.02
N GLY A 19 -2.77 1.94 8.04
CA GLY A 19 -4.06 2.64 8.12
C GLY A 19 -3.97 4.16 8.09
N PHE A 20 -2.78 4.74 8.36
CA PHE A 20 -2.55 6.18 8.23
C PHE A 20 -2.49 6.65 6.76
N SER A 21 -2.42 5.73 5.81
CA SER A 21 -2.49 6.03 4.37
C SER A 21 -3.86 6.53 3.93
N ASP A 22 -4.93 6.20 4.66
CA ASP A 22 -6.30 6.56 4.28
C ASP A 22 -6.56 8.07 4.47
N ALA A 23 -7.35 8.65 3.54
CA ALA A 23 -7.75 10.06 3.60
C ALA A 23 -8.51 10.40 4.90
N LYS A 24 -9.20 9.42 5.49
CA LYS A 24 -9.93 9.54 6.76
C LYS A 24 -9.01 9.93 7.92
N PHE A 25 -7.73 9.53 7.87
CA PHE A 25 -6.73 9.95 8.86
C PHE A 25 -6.61 11.48 8.89
N THR A 26 -6.41 12.11 7.72
CA THR A 26 -6.31 13.58 7.61
C THR A 26 -7.62 14.27 7.98
N GLU A 27 -8.75 13.72 7.56
CA GLU A 27 -10.08 14.26 7.89
C GLU A 27 -10.29 14.32 9.43
N LEU A 28 -9.97 13.23 10.12
CA LEU A 28 -10.17 13.11 11.57
C LEU A 28 -9.13 13.87 12.41
N ALA A 29 -7.87 13.89 11.97
CA ALA A 29 -6.79 14.60 12.65
C ALA A 29 -6.86 16.12 12.43
N GLY A 30 -7.32 16.53 11.24
CA GLY A 30 -7.18 17.89 10.70
C GLY A 30 -5.82 18.08 10.00
N LYS A 31 -5.80 18.83 8.90
CA LYS A 31 -4.60 19.01 8.07
C LYS A 31 -3.36 19.42 8.86
N LYS A 32 -3.47 20.46 9.70
CA LYS A 32 -2.36 20.96 10.53
C LYS A 32 -1.80 19.88 11.46
N ASN A 33 -2.66 19.10 12.10
CA ASN A 33 -2.25 18.04 13.03
C ASN A 33 -1.67 16.83 12.31
N ALA A 34 -2.06 16.61 11.04
CA ALA A 34 -1.50 15.59 10.15
C ALA A 34 -0.19 16.07 9.50
N SER A 35 0.69 16.69 10.30
CA SER A 35 2.03 17.13 9.93
C SER A 35 3.08 16.37 10.74
N ASN A 36 4.28 16.18 10.14
CA ASN A 36 5.38 15.43 10.75
C ASN A 36 4.93 14.00 11.16
N VAL A 37 4.17 13.35 10.26
CA VAL A 37 3.65 11.99 10.45
C VAL A 37 4.31 11.08 9.42
N TYR A 38 4.74 9.92 9.88
CA TYR A 38 5.35 8.88 9.06
C TYR A 38 4.56 7.59 9.21
N TYR A 39 4.46 6.81 8.15
CA TYR A 39 3.78 5.52 8.20
C TYR A 39 4.31 4.57 7.13
N VAL A 40 4.16 3.28 7.40
CA VAL A 40 4.49 2.23 6.44
C VAL A 40 3.33 2.05 5.48
N SER A 41 3.62 1.93 4.19
CA SER A 41 2.60 1.67 3.16
C SER A 41 3.10 0.65 2.15
N GLY A 42 2.19 -0.10 1.58
CA GLY A 42 2.46 -1.00 0.45
C GLY A 42 2.34 -0.32 -0.91
N TYR A 43 1.93 0.96 -0.95
CA TYR A 43 1.68 1.71 -2.18
C TYR A 43 1.65 3.22 -1.90
N SER A 44 2.09 4.01 -2.86
CA SER A 44 1.90 5.47 -2.91
C SER A 44 1.81 5.91 -4.37
N THR A 45 1.02 6.94 -4.64
CA THR A 45 0.97 7.57 -5.98
C THR A 45 2.23 8.36 -6.30
N ASN A 46 3.05 8.69 -5.30
CA ASN A 46 4.29 9.47 -5.44
C ASN A 46 5.51 8.63 -5.81
N VAL A 47 5.42 7.29 -5.65
CA VAL A 47 6.51 6.36 -5.98
C VAL A 47 5.96 5.18 -6.77
N SER A 48 6.47 5.00 -7.98
CA SER A 48 6.13 3.84 -8.80
C SER A 48 7.04 2.66 -8.43
N LEU A 49 6.44 1.59 -7.94
CA LEU A 49 7.14 0.32 -7.66
C LEU A 49 7.05 -0.67 -8.83
N SER A 50 6.33 -0.33 -9.90
CA SER A 50 6.25 -1.12 -11.14
C SER A 50 5.75 -0.28 -12.31
N ASP A 51 6.08 -0.72 -13.53
CA ASP A 51 5.59 -0.09 -14.77
C ASP A 51 4.07 -0.18 -14.95
N LYS A 52 3.40 -1.06 -14.19
CA LYS A 52 1.93 -1.23 -14.22
C LYS A 52 1.19 -0.17 -13.41
N ALA A 53 1.87 0.54 -12.52
CA ALA A 53 1.23 1.47 -11.59
C ALA A 53 0.54 2.64 -12.27
N SER A 54 1.17 3.25 -13.30
CA SER A 54 0.61 4.40 -14.01
C SER A 54 -0.73 4.09 -14.69
N GLY A 55 -0.80 2.97 -15.43
CA GLY A 55 -2.03 2.55 -16.10
C GLY A 55 -3.17 2.24 -15.11
N PHE A 56 -2.83 1.65 -13.96
CA PHE A 56 -3.80 1.44 -12.89
C PHE A 56 -4.34 2.76 -12.33
N ILE A 57 -3.46 3.73 -12.04
CA ILE A 57 -3.86 5.05 -11.51
C ILE A 57 -4.80 5.76 -12.48
N GLU A 58 -4.45 5.79 -13.76
CA GLU A 58 -5.28 6.43 -14.81
C GLU A 58 -6.65 5.76 -14.92
N ALA A 59 -6.69 4.42 -14.98
CA ALA A 59 -7.94 3.67 -15.06
C ALA A 59 -8.82 3.87 -13.82
N TYR A 60 -8.21 3.88 -12.63
CA TYR A 60 -8.92 4.10 -11.38
C TYR A 60 -9.51 5.52 -11.31
N LYS A 61 -8.71 6.55 -11.64
CA LYS A 61 -9.18 7.95 -11.71
C LYS A 61 -10.34 8.11 -12.69
N LYS A 62 -10.24 7.48 -13.85
CA LYS A 62 -11.32 7.53 -14.87
C LYS A 62 -12.61 6.88 -14.36
N ALA A 63 -12.51 5.78 -13.60
CA ALA A 63 -13.67 5.04 -13.10
C ALA A 63 -14.33 5.70 -11.88
N TYR A 64 -13.52 6.26 -10.96
CA TYR A 64 -13.99 6.69 -9.64
C TYR A 64 -13.80 8.17 -9.35
N ASN A 65 -13.20 8.93 -10.26
CA ASN A 65 -12.90 10.37 -10.13
C ASN A 65 -12.10 10.73 -8.85
N THR A 66 -11.24 9.81 -8.41
CA THR A 66 -10.35 9.97 -7.25
C THR A 66 -9.09 9.15 -7.45
N ASP A 67 -8.03 9.47 -6.71
CA ASP A 67 -6.81 8.66 -6.68
C ASP A 67 -7.05 7.33 -5.94
N PRO A 68 -6.42 6.22 -6.39
CA PRO A 68 -6.44 4.98 -5.65
C PRO A 68 -5.65 5.12 -4.34
N ASN A 69 -6.19 4.61 -3.25
CA ASN A 69 -5.44 4.44 -2.01
C ASN A 69 -4.71 3.08 -1.99
N MET A 70 -3.91 2.84 -0.94
CA MET A 70 -3.17 1.60 -0.76
C MET A 70 -4.08 0.36 -0.81
N PHE A 71 -5.24 0.40 -0.16
CA PHE A 71 -6.15 -0.75 -0.10
C PHE A 71 -6.73 -1.09 -1.48
N ALA A 72 -7.05 -0.09 -2.29
CA ALA A 72 -7.49 -0.30 -3.67
C ALA A 72 -6.41 -0.95 -4.53
N ALA A 73 -5.15 -0.51 -4.40
CA ALA A 73 -4.02 -1.06 -5.14
C ALA A 73 -3.71 -2.51 -4.71
N LEU A 74 -3.73 -2.81 -3.41
CA LEU A 74 -3.51 -4.16 -2.90
C LEU A 74 -4.65 -5.11 -3.28
N ALA A 75 -5.91 -4.65 -3.25
CA ALA A 75 -7.05 -5.45 -3.69
C ALA A 75 -6.97 -5.75 -5.20
N TYR A 76 -6.56 -4.78 -6.01
CA TYR A 76 -6.33 -4.98 -7.44
C TYR A 76 -5.28 -6.07 -7.70
N ASP A 77 -4.12 -5.98 -7.04
CA ASP A 77 -3.08 -7.00 -7.15
C ASP A 77 -3.57 -8.38 -6.69
N SER A 78 -4.34 -8.44 -5.61
CA SER A 78 -4.89 -9.71 -5.09
C SER A 78 -5.78 -10.42 -6.12
N VAL A 79 -6.60 -9.69 -6.88
CA VAL A 79 -7.42 -10.27 -7.96
C VAL A 79 -6.53 -10.87 -9.06
N TYR A 80 -5.45 -10.17 -9.44
CA TYR A 80 -4.53 -10.69 -10.47
C TYR A 80 -3.68 -11.86 -9.98
N MET A 81 -3.31 -11.89 -8.68
CA MET A 81 -2.66 -13.06 -8.08
C MET A 81 -3.57 -14.30 -8.14
N ILE A 82 -4.85 -14.13 -7.79
CA ILE A 82 -5.85 -15.21 -7.89
C ILE A 82 -6.03 -15.64 -9.34
N ALA A 83 -6.13 -14.71 -10.27
CA ALA A 83 -6.26 -15.02 -11.70
C ALA A 83 -5.04 -15.80 -12.23
N GLU A 84 -3.82 -15.42 -11.81
CA GLU A 84 -2.58 -16.15 -12.16
C GLU A 84 -2.62 -17.58 -11.60
N ALA A 85 -2.95 -17.72 -10.32
CA ALA A 85 -3.01 -19.01 -9.63
C ALA A 85 -4.13 -19.93 -10.18
N SER A 86 -5.13 -19.37 -10.84
CA SER A 86 -6.28 -20.10 -11.38
C SER A 86 -6.06 -20.68 -12.77
N LYS A 87 -4.99 -20.30 -13.50
CA LYS A 87 -4.80 -20.64 -14.91
C LYS A 87 -4.92 -22.15 -15.21
N ASP A 88 -4.33 -23.00 -14.37
CA ASP A 88 -4.34 -24.45 -14.54
C ASP A 88 -5.04 -25.18 -13.38
N ALA A 89 -5.67 -24.45 -12.48
CA ALA A 89 -6.35 -24.98 -11.32
C ALA A 89 -7.71 -25.59 -11.71
N LYS A 90 -8.05 -26.72 -11.11
CA LYS A 90 -9.35 -27.39 -11.28
C LYS A 90 -10.24 -27.25 -10.06
N THR A 91 -9.65 -26.97 -8.92
CA THR A 91 -10.33 -26.84 -7.63
C THR A 91 -9.86 -25.59 -6.89
N SER A 92 -10.60 -25.19 -5.87
CA SER A 92 -10.17 -24.09 -4.98
C SER A 92 -8.89 -24.44 -4.17
N VAL A 93 -8.65 -25.73 -3.93
CA VAL A 93 -7.43 -26.20 -3.27
C VAL A 93 -6.22 -25.98 -4.18
N ASP A 94 -6.34 -26.29 -5.47
CA ASP A 94 -5.27 -26.05 -6.45
C ASP A 94 -4.92 -24.55 -6.52
N ILE A 95 -5.93 -23.65 -6.45
CA ILE A 95 -5.70 -22.19 -6.41
C ILE A 95 -4.91 -21.81 -5.17
N ALA A 96 -5.28 -22.33 -4.00
CA ALA A 96 -4.58 -22.05 -2.76
C ALA A 96 -3.13 -22.53 -2.80
N ASP A 97 -2.87 -23.73 -3.31
CA ASP A 97 -1.54 -24.30 -3.46
C ASP A 97 -0.68 -23.48 -4.45
N ASN A 98 -1.28 -23.06 -5.57
CA ASN A 98 -0.62 -22.22 -6.56
C ASN A 98 -0.29 -20.83 -6.00
N LEU A 99 -1.20 -20.23 -5.21
CA LEU A 99 -0.93 -18.96 -4.51
C LEU A 99 0.22 -19.08 -3.53
N ALA A 100 0.26 -20.17 -2.74
CA ALA A 100 1.34 -20.43 -1.78
C ALA A 100 2.73 -20.55 -2.46
N GLN A 101 2.76 -20.94 -3.73
CA GLN A 101 3.98 -21.12 -4.51
C GLN A 101 4.30 -19.90 -5.42
N LEU A 102 3.51 -18.84 -5.38
CA LEU A 102 3.64 -17.69 -6.27
C LEU A 102 4.98 -16.97 -6.08
N LYS A 103 5.77 -16.90 -7.15
CA LYS A 103 7.09 -16.28 -7.14
C LYS A 103 7.15 -15.15 -8.17
N ASN A 104 7.83 -14.07 -7.80
CA ASN A 104 8.16 -12.97 -8.72
C ASN A 104 6.92 -12.35 -9.41
N PHE A 105 5.77 -12.41 -8.79
CA PHE A 105 4.58 -11.72 -9.32
C PHE A 105 4.83 -10.22 -9.35
N VAL A 106 4.53 -9.57 -10.48
CA VAL A 106 4.66 -8.12 -10.65
C VAL A 106 3.28 -7.52 -10.73
N GLY A 107 2.85 -6.91 -9.62
CA GLY A 107 1.61 -6.16 -9.51
C GLY A 107 1.81 -4.64 -9.65
N VAL A 108 0.75 -3.87 -9.42
CA VAL A 108 0.82 -2.40 -9.38
C VAL A 108 1.50 -1.88 -8.12
N THR A 109 1.54 -2.71 -7.07
CA THR A 109 2.25 -2.41 -5.81
C THR A 109 3.68 -2.95 -5.77
N GLY A 110 4.24 -3.31 -6.93
CA GLY A 110 5.60 -3.83 -7.07
C GLY A 110 5.69 -5.34 -7.23
N LYS A 111 6.93 -5.82 -7.14
CA LYS A 111 7.25 -7.25 -7.24
C LYS A 111 7.07 -7.92 -5.89
N MET A 112 6.46 -9.10 -5.88
CA MET A 112 6.28 -9.89 -4.66
C MET A 112 6.46 -11.39 -4.90
N THR A 113 6.80 -12.08 -3.82
CA THR A 113 6.94 -13.55 -3.74
C THR A 113 6.26 -14.01 -2.46
N ILE A 114 5.48 -15.07 -2.51
CA ILE A 114 4.90 -15.65 -1.30
C ILE A 114 5.93 -16.60 -0.66
N ASP A 115 6.16 -16.44 0.63
CA ASP A 115 7.07 -17.28 1.41
C ASP A 115 6.39 -18.56 1.91
N LYS A 116 7.16 -19.40 2.61
CA LYS A 116 6.68 -20.69 3.17
C LYS A 116 5.62 -20.52 4.27
N ASP A 117 5.52 -19.34 4.85
CA ASP A 117 4.57 -19.00 5.91
C ASP A 117 3.37 -18.20 5.34
N HIS A 118 3.24 -18.17 4.02
CA HIS A 118 2.19 -17.50 3.23
C HIS A 118 2.21 -15.97 3.34
N ASN A 119 3.35 -15.37 3.69
CA ASN A 119 3.50 -13.93 3.70
C ASN A 119 4.07 -13.42 2.38
N PRO A 120 3.64 -12.24 1.90
CA PRO A 120 4.23 -11.60 0.74
C PRO A 120 5.56 -10.94 1.12
N ILE A 121 6.65 -11.40 0.50
CA ILE A 121 7.95 -10.70 0.53
C ILE A 121 7.92 -9.66 -0.58
N LYS A 122 7.90 -8.38 -0.22
CA LYS A 122 7.88 -7.23 -1.15
C LYS A 122 8.50 -6.00 -0.49
N ALA A 123 8.89 -5.01 -1.29
CA ALA A 123 9.28 -3.70 -0.77
C ALA A 123 8.12 -3.04 -0.02
N ALA A 124 8.45 -2.33 1.06
CA ALA A 124 7.55 -1.42 1.75
C ALA A 124 7.95 0.03 1.45
N LEU A 125 7.01 0.94 1.62
CA LEU A 125 7.27 2.38 1.53
C LEU A 125 7.23 2.99 2.92
N MET A 126 8.22 3.81 3.25
CA MET A 126 8.14 4.78 4.35
C MET A 126 7.61 6.08 3.77
N VAL A 127 6.42 6.46 4.16
CA VAL A 127 5.72 7.64 3.66
C VAL A 127 5.73 8.72 4.72
N LYS A 128 6.04 9.96 4.30
CA LYS A 128 5.90 11.16 5.14
C LYS A 128 4.67 11.94 4.72
N ARG A 129 3.88 12.33 5.72
CA ARG A 129 2.74 13.23 5.55
C ARG A 129 3.01 14.55 6.27
N ASP A 130 2.73 15.65 5.59
CA ASP A 130 2.81 16.98 6.15
C ASP A 130 1.64 17.83 5.66
N ASN A 131 1.07 18.63 6.55
CA ASN A 131 -0.15 19.42 6.31
C ASN A 131 -1.29 18.60 5.64
N GLY A 132 -1.38 17.33 6.01
CA GLY A 132 -2.40 16.41 5.51
C GLY A 132 -2.13 15.75 4.16
N GLU A 133 -1.04 16.10 3.48
CA GLU A 133 -0.67 15.58 2.16
C GLU A 133 0.56 14.67 2.25
N GLU A 134 0.67 13.67 1.38
CA GLU A 134 1.88 12.90 1.22
C GLU A 134 2.95 13.74 0.53
N VAL A 135 4.06 14.03 1.23
CA VAL A 135 5.13 14.90 0.73
C VAL A 135 6.37 14.13 0.29
N SER A 136 6.56 12.92 0.76
CA SER A 136 7.57 12.00 0.26
C SER A 136 7.19 10.54 0.54
N ALA A 137 7.74 9.65 -0.28
CA ALA A 137 7.70 8.21 -0.07
C ALA A 137 9.04 7.61 -0.50
N GLU A 138 9.58 6.72 0.30
CA GLU A 138 10.86 6.05 0.03
C GLU A 138 10.65 4.54 0.12
N ALA A 139 11.16 3.82 -0.87
CA ALA A 139 11.12 2.37 -0.85
C ALA A 139 12.15 1.83 0.14
N VAL A 140 11.70 0.91 1.00
CA VAL A 140 12.55 0.15 1.92
C VAL A 140 12.50 -1.31 1.49
N GLU A 141 13.63 -1.82 1.05
CA GLU A 141 13.75 -3.23 0.69
C GLU A 141 14.17 -4.04 1.92
N ILE A 142 13.70 -5.30 1.95
CA ILE A 142 14.13 -6.25 2.98
C ILE A 142 15.49 -6.78 2.52
N GLU A 143 16.55 -6.42 3.19
CA GLU A 143 17.83 -7.10 3.05
C GLU A 143 17.68 -8.56 3.52
N LYS A 144 18.14 -9.50 2.67
CA LYS A 144 18.09 -10.94 2.95
C LYS A 144 19.31 -11.38 3.73
#